data_ba26fc1cd7d1c7f271057012440bef86
#
_entry.id   ba26fc1cd7d1c7f271057012440bef86
#
_cell.length_a   1.000
_cell.length_b   1.000
_cell.length_c   1.000
_cell.angle_alpha   90.00
_cell.angle_beta   90.00
_cell.angle_gamma   90.00
#
_symmetry.space_group_name_H-M   'P 1'
#
loop_
_entity.id
_entity.type
_entity.pdbx_description
1 polymer ?
#
loop_
_entity_poly.entity_id
_entity_poly.type
_entity_poly.pdbx_seq_one_letter_code
_entity_poly.pdbx_strand_id
1 'polypeptide(L)'
;MEFEFPDISNFNEVSDLLFIFFGILTVDVTVLFLARYYKVGGRYLNEWYDQFNVLAVLADVMIIFIGFLIARYLYTQILFTKFEWNVVYFLLLLITVQVLHDLFFYFCVIKPIAVGQNEMMDTFKKYANDLGGVIIGGDALLMIGSAMVAMLYKWMPAHAFVSASSIFVYVMPYILFTRNPYNVVETKVSKKSDTQSDKEKTESINMKRFFNVENA
;
A
#
# COMPACT_ATOMS: atom_id res chain seq x y z
N MET A 1 5.40 4.70 -36.42
CA MET A 1 5.72 5.58 -35.26
C MET A 1 6.07 4.62 -34.14
N GLU A 2 7.34 4.48 -33.79
CA GLU A 2 7.71 3.71 -32.60
C GLU A 2 7.23 4.47 -31.38
N PHE A 3 6.56 3.78 -30.47
CA PHE A 3 6.12 4.37 -29.22
C PHE A 3 7.33 4.45 -28.28
N GLU A 4 7.82 5.65 -28.05
CA GLU A 4 8.92 5.90 -27.14
C GLU A 4 8.37 6.44 -25.80
N PHE A 5 8.78 5.80 -24.69
CA PHE A 5 8.40 6.25 -23.37
C PHE A 5 9.05 7.60 -23.04
N PRO A 6 8.29 8.58 -22.51
CA PRO A 6 8.87 9.85 -22.09
C PRO A 6 9.97 9.66 -21.04
N ASP A 7 11.08 10.36 -21.21
CA ASP A 7 12.17 10.35 -20.24
C ASP A 7 11.75 11.09 -18.96
N ILE A 8 11.76 10.39 -17.83
CA ILE A 8 11.52 10.93 -16.48
C ILE A 8 12.77 10.81 -15.59
N SER A 9 13.90 10.41 -16.15
CA SER A 9 15.13 10.11 -15.39
C SER A 9 16.01 11.33 -15.13
N ASN A 10 15.84 12.44 -15.87
CA ASN A 10 16.68 13.61 -15.75
C ASN A 10 16.48 14.33 -14.41
N PHE A 11 17.47 14.25 -13.53
CA PHE A 11 17.42 14.87 -12.20
C PHE A 11 17.23 16.38 -12.23
N ASN A 12 17.76 17.06 -13.25
CA ASN A 12 17.67 18.51 -13.39
C ASN A 12 16.31 18.99 -13.90
N GLU A 13 15.47 18.11 -14.43
CA GLU A 13 14.13 18.43 -14.90
C GLU A 13 13.12 18.36 -13.75
N VAL A 14 12.95 19.49 -13.06
CA VAL A 14 12.12 19.59 -11.85
C VAL A 14 10.63 19.41 -12.16
N SER A 15 10.18 19.76 -13.36
CA SER A 15 8.78 19.59 -13.78
C SER A 15 8.30 18.13 -13.73
N ASP A 16 9.20 17.17 -13.93
CA ASP A 16 8.90 15.75 -13.89
C ASP A 16 8.51 15.26 -12.49
N LEU A 17 8.95 15.97 -11.45
CA LEU A 17 8.63 15.61 -10.06
C LEU A 17 7.12 15.60 -9.81
N LEU A 18 6.38 16.46 -10.49
CA LEU A 18 4.92 16.50 -10.36
C LEU A 18 4.28 15.24 -10.94
N PHE A 19 4.72 14.81 -12.12
CA PHE A 19 4.22 13.57 -12.75
C PHE A 19 4.60 12.35 -11.94
N ILE A 20 5.81 12.31 -11.38
CA ILE A 20 6.30 11.23 -10.53
C ILE A 20 5.48 11.18 -9.24
N PHE A 21 5.30 12.29 -8.53
CA PHE A 21 4.53 12.34 -7.29
C PHE A 21 3.10 11.83 -7.48
N PHE A 22 2.38 12.35 -8.48
CA PHE A 22 1.02 11.90 -8.76
C PHE A 22 0.95 10.50 -9.36
N GLY A 23 1.99 10.05 -10.07
CA GLY A 23 2.12 8.67 -10.51
C GLY A 23 2.18 7.70 -9.34
N ILE A 24 3.03 8.01 -8.35
CA ILE A 24 3.15 7.22 -7.12
C ILE A 24 1.83 7.22 -6.34
N LEU A 25 1.23 8.38 -6.12
CA LEU A 25 -0.04 8.50 -5.41
C LEU A 25 -1.16 7.70 -6.09
N THR A 26 -1.22 7.74 -7.42
CA THR A 26 -2.21 6.97 -8.20
C THR A 26 -2.05 5.47 -7.98
N VAL A 27 -0.82 4.97 -8.00
CA VAL A 27 -0.53 3.54 -7.78
C VAL A 27 -0.81 3.16 -6.34
N ASP A 28 -0.42 3.96 -5.36
CA ASP A 28 -0.68 3.71 -3.94
C ASP A 28 -2.18 3.67 -3.63
N VAL A 29 -2.96 4.63 -4.13
CA VAL A 29 -4.44 4.62 -4.02
C VAL A 29 -5.05 3.40 -4.70
N THR A 30 -4.47 2.93 -5.81
CA THR A 30 -4.90 1.69 -6.47
C THR A 30 -4.62 0.47 -5.60
N VAL A 31 -3.45 0.40 -4.98
CA VAL A 31 -3.11 -0.68 -4.03
C VAL A 31 -4.00 -0.64 -2.80
N LEU A 32 -4.27 0.54 -2.24
CA LEU A 32 -5.24 0.72 -1.16
C LEU A 32 -6.63 0.18 -1.57
N PHE A 33 -7.10 0.46 -2.78
CA PHE A 33 -8.34 -0.10 -3.32
C PHE A 33 -8.29 -1.63 -3.38
N LEU A 34 -7.21 -2.19 -3.93
CA LEU A 34 -7.02 -3.64 -4.01
C LEU A 34 -6.94 -4.29 -2.61
N ALA A 35 -6.31 -3.64 -1.65
CA ALA A 35 -6.24 -4.11 -0.27
C ALA A 35 -7.63 -4.15 0.38
N ARG A 36 -8.46 -3.12 0.19
CA ARG A 36 -9.80 -3.00 0.78
C ARG A 36 -10.82 -3.96 0.16
N TYR A 37 -10.80 -4.11 -1.16
CA TYR A 37 -11.85 -4.86 -1.88
C TYR A 37 -11.43 -6.28 -2.26
N TYR A 38 -10.13 -6.52 -2.49
CA TYR A 38 -9.61 -7.81 -2.96
C TYR A 38 -8.63 -8.47 -1.98
N LYS A 39 -8.38 -7.85 -0.81
CA LYS A 39 -7.49 -8.36 0.25
C LYS A 39 -6.03 -8.54 -0.19
N VAL A 40 -5.60 -7.81 -1.20
CA VAL A 40 -4.20 -7.80 -1.64
C VAL A 40 -3.32 -7.25 -0.52
N GLY A 41 -2.11 -7.79 -0.35
CA GLY A 41 -1.17 -7.39 0.70
C GLY A 41 -1.52 -7.87 2.12
N GLY A 42 -2.61 -8.65 2.28
CA GLY A 42 -2.94 -9.31 3.52
C GLY A 42 -3.55 -8.43 4.61
N ARG A 43 -3.61 -9.01 5.83
CA ARG A 43 -4.24 -8.36 6.98
C ARG A 43 -3.47 -7.13 7.45
N TYR A 44 -2.15 -7.23 7.57
CA TYR A 44 -1.32 -6.16 8.15
C TYR A 44 -1.22 -4.92 7.28
N LEU A 45 -1.32 -5.04 5.95
CA LEU A 45 -1.45 -3.88 5.07
C LEU A 45 -2.76 -3.13 5.32
N ASN A 46 -3.87 -3.85 5.55
CA ASN A 46 -5.13 -3.24 5.93
C ASN A 46 -5.06 -2.59 7.33
N GLU A 47 -4.37 -3.22 8.31
CA GLU A 47 -4.13 -2.65 9.64
C GLU A 47 -3.27 -1.39 9.55
N TRP A 48 -2.27 -1.33 8.67
CA TRP A 48 -1.46 -0.15 8.38
C TRP A 48 -2.33 1.05 8.01
N TYR A 49 -3.23 0.88 7.04
CA TYR A 49 -4.14 1.95 6.64
C TYR A 49 -5.20 2.28 7.71
N ASP A 50 -5.67 1.32 8.51
CA ASP A 50 -6.63 1.59 9.59
C ASP A 50 -6.00 2.37 10.73
N GLN A 51 -4.78 2.04 11.09
CA GLN A 51 -4.08 2.61 12.24
C GLN A 51 -3.54 4.01 11.94
N PHE A 52 -2.97 4.21 10.75
CA PHE A 52 -2.27 5.45 10.40
C PHE A 52 -3.00 6.32 9.39
N ASN A 53 -4.06 5.84 8.77
CA ASN A 53 -4.92 6.60 7.86
C ASN A 53 -4.14 7.32 6.75
N VAL A 54 -4.36 8.64 6.58
CA VAL A 54 -3.68 9.46 5.57
C VAL A 54 -2.16 9.50 5.78
N LEU A 55 -1.69 9.32 7.03
CA LEU A 55 -0.25 9.26 7.30
C LEU A 55 0.38 8.00 6.74
N ALA A 56 -0.36 6.88 6.66
CA ALA A 56 0.08 5.68 5.97
C ALA A 56 0.34 5.96 4.48
N VAL A 57 -0.67 6.50 3.79
CA VAL A 57 -0.56 6.90 2.37
C VAL A 57 0.60 7.88 2.16
N LEU A 58 0.72 8.88 3.03
CA LEU A 58 1.81 9.86 2.92
C LEU A 58 3.19 9.22 3.11
N ALA A 59 3.32 8.30 4.07
CA ALA A 59 4.59 7.60 4.33
C ALA A 59 4.99 6.74 3.12
N ASP A 60 4.05 5.98 2.56
CA ASP A 60 4.27 5.11 1.40
C ASP A 60 4.64 5.95 0.16
N VAL A 61 3.87 7.00 -0.14
CA VAL A 61 4.14 7.89 -1.27
C VAL A 61 5.50 8.58 -1.13
N MET A 62 5.83 9.09 0.05
CA MET A 62 7.07 9.86 0.26
C MET A 62 8.32 8.98 0.20
N ILE A 63 8.27 7.75 0.71
CA ILE A 63 9.44 6.87 0.65
C ILE A 63 9.73 6.43 -0.78
N ILE A 64 8.70 6.10 -1.57
CA ILE A 64 8.84 5.80 -2.98
C ILE A 64 9.36 7.04 -3.74
N PHE A 65 8.84 8.23 -3.44
CA PHE A 65 9.29 9.47 -4.06
C PHE A 65 10.78 9.76 -3.81
N ILE A 66 11.27 9.52 -2.59
CA ILE A 66 12.70 9.61 -2.26
C ILE A 66 13.50 8.60 -3.09
N GLY A 67 13.01 7.37 -3.24
CA GLY A 67 13.61 6.36 -4.10
C GLY A 67 13.76 6.83 -5.56
N PHE A 68 12.74 7.50 -6.10
CA PHE A 68 12.82 8.12 -7.43
C PHE A 68 13.87 9.24 -7.50
N LEU A 69 13.96 10.10 -6.48
CA LEU A 69 14.97 11.15 -6.44
C LEU A 69 16.39 10.58 -6.48
N ILE A 70 16.64 9.53 -5.70
CA ILE A 70 17.95 8.84 -5.68
C ILE A 70 18.22 8.20 -7.04
N ALA A 71 17.27 7.46 -7.60
CA ALA A 71 17.43 6.80 -8.90
C ALA A 71 17.67 7.80 -10.03
N ARG A 72 16.92 8.91 -10.07
CA ARG A 72 17.12 10.00 -11.04
C ARG A 72 18.51 10.61 -10.93
N TYR A 73 18.97 10.89 -9.70
CA TYR A 73 20.32 11.40 -9.47
C TYR A 73 21.38 10.43 -10.00
N LEU A 74 21.29 9.15 -9.63
CA LEU A 74 22.23 8.13 -10.08
C LEU A 74 22.17 7.90 -11.60
N TYR A 75 20.99 7.91 -12.18
CA TYR A 75 20.82 7.77 -13.63
C TYR A 75 21.49 8.92 -14.37
N THR A 76 21.19 10.16 -13.96
CA THR A 76 21.74 11.37 -14.60
C THR A 76 23.25 11.47 -14.44
N GLN A 77 23.82 11.17 -13.27
CA GLN A 77 25.24 11.37 -13.00
C GLN A 77 26.12 10.20 -13.46
N ILE A 78 25.59 8.99 -13.49
CA ILE A 78 26.39 7.78 -13.72
C ILE A 78 26.04 7.12 -15.06
N LEU A 79 24.73 6.82 -15.27
CA LEU A 79 24.31 6.02 -16.43
C LEU A 79 24.16 6.87 -17.69
N PHE A 80 23.60 8.09 -17.58
CA PHE A 80 23.38 8.97 -18.75
C PHE A 80 24.68 9.44 -19.41
N THR A 81 25.77 9.42 -18.68
CA THR A 81 27.10 9.72 -19.25
C THR A 81 27.60 8.62 -20.18
N LYS A 82 27.01 7.43 -20.13
CA LYS A 82 27.44 6.25 -20.89
C LYS A 82 26.37 5.71 -21.86
N PHE A 83 25.11 5.95 -21.55
CA PHE A 83 23.97 5.42 -22.30
C PHE A 83 22.94 6.53 -22.53
N GLU A 84 22.28 6.51 -23.67
CA GLU A 84 21.08 7.30 -23.91
C GLU A 84 19.92 6.84 -23.03
N TRP A 85 18.82 7.63 -23.01
CA TRP A 85 17.63 7.25 -22.28
C TRP A 85 17.14 5.85 -22.64
N ASN A 86 16.96 5.01 -21.64
CA ASN A 86 16.39 3.68 -21.79
C ASN A 86 15.52 3.35 -20.57
N VAL A 87 14.24 3.14 -20.84
CA VAL A 87 13.25 2.85 -19.80
C VAL A 87 13.61 1.60 -18.99
N VAL A 88 14.14 0.56 -19.64
CA VAL A 88 14.49 -0.69 -18.94
C VAL A 88 15.62 -0.47 -17.95
N TYR A 89 16.66 0.28 -18.33
CA TYR A 89 17.77 0.59 -17.42
C TYR A 89 17.30 1.45 -16.26
N PHE A 90 16.41 2.39 -16.50
CA PHE A 90 15.86 3.21 -15.44
C PHE A 90 14.99 2.40 -14.47
N LEU A 91 14.13 1.50 -14.96
CA LEU A 91 13.32 0.62 -14.12
C LEU A 91 14.19 -0.35 -13.30
N LEU A 92 15.24 -0.93 -13.89
CA LEU A 92 16.18 -1.78 -13.16
C LEU A 92 16.90 -1.01 -12.04
N LEU A 93 17.28 0.24 -12.32
CA LEU A 93 17.87 1.11 -11.29
C LEU A 93 16.88 1.43 -10.17
N LEU A 94 15.64 1.76 -10.49
CA LEU A 94 14.57 1.99 -9.52
C LEU A 94 14.37 0.78 -8.60
N ILE A 95 14.26 -0.42 -9.17
CA ILE A 95 14.13 -1.67 -8.40
C ILE A 95 15.36 -1.88 -7.52
N THR A 96 16.56 -1.63 -8.04
CA THR A 96 17.80 -1.79 -7.28
C THR A 96 17.83 -0.84 -6.08
N VAL A 97 17.49 0.45 -6.29
CA VAL A 97 17.40 1.44 -5.21
C VAL A 97 16.37 1.01 -4.16
N GLN A 98 15.20 0.54 -4.59
CA GLN A 98 14.15 0.07 -3.68
C GLN A 98 14.61 -1.13 -2.84
N VAL A 99 15.15 -2.15 -3.46
CA VAL A 99 15.63 -3.35 -2.73
C VAL A 99 16.72 -3.00 -1.72
N LEU A 100 17.66 -2.15 -2.10
CA LEU A 100 18.71 -1.69 -1.19
C LEU A 100 18.15 -0.87 -0.03
N HIS A 101 17.17 0.00 -0.31
CA HIS A 101 16.47 0.77 0.71
C HIS A 101 15.73 -0.17 1.69
N ASP A 102 14.96 -1.13 1.21
CA ASP A 102 14.16 -2.03 2.06
C ASP A 102 15.04 -2.88 2.97
N LEU A 103 16.13 -3.41 2.43
CA LEU A 103 17.11 -4.15 3.23
C LEU A 103 17.75 -3.24 4.28
N PHE A 104 18.21 -2.05 3.89
CA PHE A 104 18.80 -1.10 4.83
C PHE A 104 17.79 -0.70 5.90
N PHE A 105 16.58 -0.33 5.52
CA PHE A 105 15.55 0.12 6.45
C PHE A 105 15.15 -0.99 7.42
N TYR A 106 15.00 -2.23 6.93
CA TYR A 106 14.67 -3.36 7.77
C TYR A 106 15.78 -3.65 8.80
N PHE A 107 17.04 -3.77 8.36
CA PHE A 107 18.13 -4.16 9.24
C PHE A 107 18.63 -3.03 10.14
N CYS A 108 18.64 -1.79 9.65
CA CYS A 108 19.22 -0.65 10.36
C CYS A 108 18.19 0.19 11.12
N VAL A 109 16.91 0.13 10.75
CA VAL A 109 15.86 0.95 11.39
C VAL A 109 14.81 0.06 12.07
N ILE A 110 14.10 -0.80 11.34
CA ILE A 110 12.98 -1.57 11.90
C ILE A 110 13.46 -2.54 12.97
N LYS A 111 14.45 -3.35 12.65
CA LYS A 111 14.92 -4.45 13.54
C LYS A 111 15.50 -3.96 14.86
N PRO A 112 16.32 -2.90 14.93
CA PRO A 112 16.91 -2.41 16.18
C PRO A 112 15.92 -1.77 17.17
N ILE A 113 14.83 -1.18 16.69
CA ILE A 113 13.85 -0.52 17.54
C ILE A 113 13.13 -1.58 18.39
N ALA A 114 13.08 -1.40 19.72
CA ALA A 114 12.37 -2.35 20.59
C ALA A 114 10.86 -2.29 20.36
N VAL A 115 10.19 -3.44 20.51
CA VAL A 115 8.72 -3.52 20.41
C VAL A 115 8.08 -2.62 21.47
N GLY A 116 7.07 -1.85 21.08
CA GLY A 116 6.37 -0.90 21.93
C GLY A 116 6.97 0.52 21.95
N GLN A 117 8.13 0.75 21.30
CA GLN A 117 8.70 2.10 21.19
C GLN A 117 8.12 2.94 20.06
N ASN A 118 7.67 2.30 18.99
CA ASN A 118 7.11 2.99 17.83
C ASN A 118 6.05 2.11 17.15
N GLU A 119 4.81 2.57 17.15
CA GLU A 119 3.66 1.82 16.62
C GLU A 119 3.79 1.51 15.11
N MET A 120 4.36 2.44 14.33
CA MET A 120 4.62 2.19 12.91
C MET A 120 5.63 1.07 12.72
N MET A 121 6.74 1.09 13.47
CA MET A 121 7.77 0.05 13.40
C MET A 121 7.24 -1.30 13.88
N ASP A 122 6.37 -1.32 14.88
CA ASP A 122 5.72 -2.54 15.35
C ASP A 122 4.81 -3.15 14.28
N THR A 123 4.08 -2.30 13.55
CA THR A 123 3.24 -2.74 12.42
C THR A 123 4.08 -3.26 11.26
N PHE A 124 5.19 -2.60 10.92
CA PHE A 124 6.13 -3.11 9.92
C PHE A 124 6.76 -4.45 10.30
N LYS A 125 7.09 -4.65 11.60
CA LYS A 125 7.60 -5.95 12.08
C LYS A 125 6.57 -7.07 11.89
N LYS A 126 5.31 -6.82 12.23
CA LYS A 126 4.22 -7.79 12.02
C LYS A 126 4.06 -8.10 10.54
N TYR A 127 4.05 -7.07 9.69
CA TYR A 127 3.94 -7.20 8.24
C TYR A 127 5.11 -8.00 7.65
N ALA A 128 6.35 -7.69 8.05
CA ALA A 128 7.54 -8.41 7.62
C ALA A 128 7.55 -9.88 8.08
N ASN A 129 7.06 -10.16 9.28
CA ASN A 129 6.98 -11.54 9.80
C ASN A 129 5.90 -12.37 9.07
N ASP A 130 4.83 -11.75 8.59
CA ASP A 130 3.72 -12.42 7.89
C ASP A 130 4.07 -12.73 6.42
N LEU A 131 4.56 -11.74 5.70
CA LEU A 131 4.79 -11.83 4.25
C LEU A 131 6.25 -12.09 3.86
N GLY A 132 7.20 -11.80 4.75
CA GLY A 132 8.62 -12.02 4.49
C GLY A 132 9.11 -11.34 3.21
N GLY A 133 9.85 -12.09 2.39
CA GLY A 133 10.42 -11.58 1.13
C GLY A 133 9.41 -11.22 0.03
N VAL A 134 8.14 -11.59 0.18
CA VAL A 134 7.08 -11.21 -0.78
C VAL A 134 6.88 -9.69 -0.82
N ILE A 135 7.14 -9.00 0.29
CA ILE A 135 7.05 -7.53 0.37
C ILE A 135 7.98 -6.89 -0.65
N ILE A 136 9.23 -7.34 -0.74
CA ILE A 136 10.23 -6.79 -1.70
C ILE A 136 9.71 -6.87 -3.15
N GLY A 137 9.04 -7.97 -3.49
CA GLY A 137 8.40 -8.12 -4.80
C GLY A 137 7.23 -7.15 -5.01
N GLY A 138 6.44 -6.93 -3.97
CA GLY A 138 5.34 -5.95 -3.96
C GLY A 138 5.86 -4.52 -4.17
N ASP A 139 6.90 -4.14 -3.43
CA ASP A 139 7.50 -2.80 -3.50
C ASP A 139 8.18 -2.57 -4.86
N ALA A 140 8.80 -3.59 -5.45
CA ALA A 140 9.33 -3.52 -6.82
C ALA A 140 8.21 -3.28 -7.85
N LEU A 141 7.05 -3.92 -7.70
CA LEU A 141 5.89 -3.69 -8.57
C LEU A 141 5.32 -2.28 -8.38
N LEU A 142 5.30 -1.76 -7.15
CA LEU A 142 4.91 -0.38 -6.87
C LEU A 142 5.83 0.62 -7.58
N MET A 143 7.14 0.41 -7.53
CA MET A 143 8.12 1.26 -8.24
C MET A 143 7.92 1.23 -9.74
N ILE A 144 7.76 0.05 -10.35
CA ILE A 144 7.50 -0.11 -11.79
C ILE A 144 6.19 0.57 -12.17
N GLY A 145 5.12 0.28 -11.45
CA GLY A 145 3.80 0.86 -11.70
C GLY A 145 3.82 2.38 -11.61
N SER A 146 4.48 2.91 -10.58
CA SER A 146 4.64 4.36 -10.39
C SER A 146 5.40 5.03 -11.53
N ALA A 147 6.47 4.40 -12.01
CA ALA A 147 7.22 4.90 -13.18
C ALA A 147 6.37 4.90 -14.44
N MET A 148 5.64 3.82 -14.70
CA MET A 148 4.77 3.71 -15.88
C MET A 148 3.66 4.75 -15.86
N VAL A 149 3.03 4.98 -14.69
CA VAL A 149 1.98 6.00 -14.55
C VAL A 149 2.57 7.41 -14.65
N ALA A 150 3.76 7.67 -14.09
CA ALA A 150 4.46 8.94 -14.23
C ALA A 150 4.78 9.27 -15.70
N MET A 151 5.27 8.30 -16.46
CA MET A 151 5.52 8.45 -17.90
C MET A 151 4.21 8.69 -18.68
N LEU A 152 3.13 7.98 -18.31
CA LEU A 152 1.81 8.21 -18.89
C LEU A 152 1.32 9.64 -18.60
N TYR A 153 1.46 10.12 -17.38
CA TYR A 153 1.08 11.48 -17.00
C TYR A 153 1.89 12.55 -17.73
N LYS A 154 3.20 12.32 -17.92
CA LYS A 154 4.06 13.21 -18.70
C LYS A 154 3.67 13.24 -20.18
N TRP A 155 3.17 12.14 -20.72
CA TRP A 155 2.69 12.05 -22.10
C TRP A 155 1.32 12.69 -22.31
N MET A 156 0.47 12.78 -21.27
CA MET A 156 -0.87 13.34 -21.36
C MET A 156 -0.87 14.87 -21.54
N PRO A 157 -1.90 15.43 -22.20
CA PRO A 157 -2.16 16.87 -22.14
C PRO A 157 -2.38 17.32 -20.68
N ALA A 158 -1.97 18.55 -20.35
CA ALA A 158 -2.03 19.04 -18.98
C ALA A 158 -3.40 18.96 -18.33
N HIS A 159 -4.48 19.24 -19.08
CA HIS A 159 -5.84 19.13 -18.56
C HIS A 159 -6.24 17.69 -18.22
N ALA A 160 -5.80 16.71 -19.02
CA ALA A 160 -6.07 15.29 -18.76
C ALA A 160 -5.30 14.80 -17.53
N PHE A 161 -4.02 15.16 -17.41
CA PHE A 161 -3.21 14.88 -16.22
C PHE A 161 -3.83 15.46 -14.95
N VAL A 162 -4.19 16.76 -14.95
CA VAL A 162 -4.81 17.42 -13.78
C VAL A 162 -6.13 16.75 -13.42
N SER A 163 -6.96 16.43 -14.41
CA SER A 163 -8.24 15.74 -14.16
C SER A 163 -8.04 14.36 -13.55
N ALA A 164 -7.15 13.54 -14.14
CA ALA A 164 -6.89 12.20 -13.67
C ALA A 164 -6.30 12.20 -12.25
N SER A 165 -5.26 13.01 -12.00
CA SER A 165 -4.64 13.10 -10.67
C SER A 165 -5.61 13.61 -9.61
N SER A 166 -6.48 14.58 -9.94
CA SER A 166 -7.50 15.09 -9.03
C SER A 166 -8.53 14.04 -8.64
N ILE A 167 -8.91 13.15 -9.57
CA ILE A 167 -9.82 12.04 -9.27
C ILE A 167 -9.21 11.11 -8.22
N PHE A 168 -7.93 10.73 -8.35
CA PHE A 168 -7.28 9.86 -7.38
C PHE A 168 -7.17 10.51 -5.99
N VAL A 169 -6.83 11.80 -5.92
CA VAL A 169 -6.85 12.55 -4.67
C VAL A 169 -8.25 12.58 -4.05
N TYR A 170 -9.27 12.81 -4.88
CA TYR A 170 -10.67 12.90 -4.42
C TYR A 170 -11.20 11.55 -3.90
N VAL A 171 -10.93 10.44 -4.59
CA VAL A 171 -11.45 9.13 -4.19
C VAL A 171 -10.67 8.48 -3.04
N MET A 172 -9.42 8.89 -2.82
CA MET A 172 -8.54 8.33 -1.78
C MET A 172 -9.21 8.25 -0.40
N PRO A 173 -9.79 9.33 0.18
CA PRO A 173 -10.41 9.25 1.49
C PRO A 173 -11.62 8.31 1.53
N TYR A 174 -12.38 8.20 0.47
CA TYR A 174 -13.53 7.27 0.42
C TYR A 174 -13.08 5.81 0.45
N ILE A 175 -11.99 5.49 -0.25
CA ILE A 175 -11.40 4.14 -0.23
C ILE A 175 -10.74 3.89 1.14
N LEU A 176 -10.00 4.86 1.66
CA LEU A 176 -9.27 4.76 2.93
C LEU A 176 -10.20 4.43 4.09
N PHE A 177 -11.38 5.08 4.16
CA PHE A 177 -12.39 4.84 5.20
C PHE A 177 -13.36 3.69 4.88
N THR A 178 -13.13 2.93 3.80
CA THR A 178 -13.81 1.66 3.59
C THR A 178 -13.43 0.68 4.70
N ARG A 179 -14.42 -0.02 5.25
CA ARG A 179 -14.20 -0.97 6.36
C ARG A 179 -13.21 -2.06 5.97
N ASN A 180 -12.32 -2.36 6.89
CA ASN A 180 -11.36 -3.44 6.76
C ASN A 180 -12.08 -4.78 6.52
N PRO A 181 -11.79 -5.47 5.41
CA PRO A 181 -12.48 -6.70 5.05
C PRO A 181 -12.25 -7.86 6.03
N TYR A 182 -11.18 -7.82 6.81
CA TYR A 182 -10.88 -8.82 7.84
C TYR A 182 -11.73 -8.61 9.09
N ASN A 183 -11.96 -7.36 9.51
CA ASN A 183 -12.79 -7.04 10.69
C ASN A 183 -14.28 -7.33 10.44
N VAL A 184 -14.76 -7.19 9.20
CA VAL A 184 -16.15 -7.52 8.83
C VAL A 184 -16.44 -9.01 9.00
N VAL A 185 -15.47 -9.88 8.76
CA VAL A 185 -15.62 -11.33 8.94
C VAL A 185 -15.69 -11.67 10.43
N GLU A 186 -14.80 -11.11 11.25
CA GLU A 186 -14.79 -11.33 12.70
C GLU A 186 -16.11 -10.90 13.35
N THR A 187 -16.65 -9.74 12.97
CA THR A 187 -17.94 -9.26 13.48
C THR A 187 -19.10 -10.17 13.10
N LYS A 188 -19.08 -10.78 11.89
CA LYS A 188 -20.10 -11.75 11.47
C LYS A 188 -20.02 -13.07 12.24
N VAL A 189 -18.81 -13.53 12.53
CA VAL A 189 -18.56 -14.76 13.31
C VAL A 189 -19.00 -14.54 14.76
N SER A 190 -18.63 -13.42 15.40
CA SER A 190 -19.04 -13.08 16.75
C SER A 190 -20.57 -13.00 16.87
N LYS A 191 -21.25 -12.27 15.99
CA LYS A 191 -22.71 -12.18 16.00
C LYS A 191 -23.40 -13.54 15.82
N LYS A 192 -22.79 -14.45 15.04
CA LYS A 192 -23.36 -15.80 14.85
C LYS A 192 -23.20 -16.66 16.09
N SER A 193 -22.07 -16.55 16.80
CA SER A 193 -21.83 -17.25 18.07
C SER A 193 -22.75 -16.74 19.18
N ASP A 194 -22.95 -15.43 19.30
CA ASP A 194 -23.84 -14.83 20.30
C ASP A 194 -25.29 -15.24 20.06
N THR A 195 -25.78 -15.24 18.81
CA THR A 195 -27.12 -15.69 18.45
C THR A 195 -27.33 -17.17 18.74
N GLN A 196 -26.31 -18.00 18.58
CA GLN A 196 -26.39 -19.44 18.86
C GLN A 196 -26.40 -19.72 20.37
N SER A 197 -25.58 -18.99 21.15
CA SER A 197 -25.56 -19.07 22.61
C SER A 197 -26.90 -18.61 23.23
N ASP A 198 -27.53 -17.56 22.70
CA ASP A 198 -28.83 -17.08 23.17
C ASP A 198 -29.96 -18.07 22.85
N LYS A 199 -29.92 -18.74 21.69
CA LYS A 199 -30.88 -19.80 21.37
C LYS A 199 -30.73 -21.01 22.28
N GLU A 200 -29.52 -21.49 22.55
CA GLU A 200 -29.27 -22.62 23.47
C GLU A 200 -29.70 -22.30 24.89
N LYS A 201 -29.45 -21.05 25.37
CA LYS A 201 -29.97 -20.60 26.68
C LYS A 201 -31.49 -20.59 26.74
N THR A 202 -32.15 -20.09 25.67
CA THR A 202 -33.61 -20.04 25.60
C THR A 202 -34.22 -21.41 25.58
N GLU A 203 -33.66 -22.35 24.82
CA GLU A 203 -34.09 -23.75 24.79
C GLU A 203 -33.89 -24.44 26.13
N SER A 204 -32.76 -24.21 26.79
CA SER A 204 -32.50 -24.79 28.13
C SER A 204 -33.46 -24.28 29.21
N ILE A 205 -33.85 -23.00 29.15
CA ILE A 205 -34.85 -22.40 30.05
C ILE A 205 -36.22 -22.95 29.78
N ASN A 206 -36.61 -23.13 28.52
CA ASN A 206 -37.89 -23.67 28.14
C ASN A 206 -38.00 -25.19 28.53
N MET A 207 -36.95 -25.96 28.34
CA MET A 207 -36.91 -27.37 28.79
C MET A 207 -37.05 -27.46 30.34
N LYS A 208 -36.32 -26.64 31.09
CA LYS A 208 -36.48 -26.62 32.58
C LYS A 208 -37.86 -26.22 33.02
N ARG A 209 -38.55 -25.31 32.33
CA ARG A 209 -39.97 -25.01 32.57
C ARG A 209 -40.89 -26.17 32.27
N PHE A 210 -40.68 -26.88 31.20
CA PHE A 210 -41.49 -28.07 30.85
C PHE A 210 -41.41 -29.16 31.91
N PHE A 211 -40.21 -29.49 32.37
CA PHE A 211 -40.03 -30.52 33.43
C PHE A 211 -40.50 -30.10 34.80
N ASN A 212 -40.56 -28.79 35.14
CA ASN A 212 -41.11 -28.32 36.40
C ASN A 212 -42.66 -28.30 36.45
N VAL A 213 -43.33 -28.29 35.31
CA VAL A 213 -44.79 -28.31 35.23
C VAL A 213 -45.35 -29.74 35.34
N GLU A 214 -44.57 -30.81 35.02
CA GLU A 214 -44.99 -32.21 35.19
C GLU A 214 -44.84 -32.74 36.64
N ASN A 215 -44.16 -32.01 37.53
CA ASN A 215 -43.92 -32.40 38.91
C ASN A 215 -44.69 -31.53 39.96
N ALA A 216 -45.68 -30.74 39.56
CA ALA A 216 -46.58 -29.98 40.40
C ALA A 216 -48.00 -30.45 40.29
#